data_2b38e5238ee08d8ce3a4c5eb10411ad2
#
_entry.id   2b38e5238ee08d8ce3a4c5eb10411ad2
#
_cell.length_a   1.000
_cell.length_b   1.000
_cell.length_c   1.000
_cell.angle_alpha   90.00
_cell.angle_beta   90.00
_cell.angle_gamma   90.00
#
_symmetry.space_group_name_H-M   'P 1'
#
loop_
_entity.id
_entity.type
_entity.pdbx_description
1 polymer ?
#
loop_
_entity_poly.entity_id
_entity_poly.type
_entity_poly.pdbx_seq_one_letter_code
_entity_poly.pdbx_strand_id
1 'polypeptide(L)'
;VANISAHDQMLDSPTFNSDSNGGNFATIGPLWKTSDMTFSEGNLKWTCSTNQRGLMSNWAVPIGTKAYWEYIPVTFGGNTSNGDESWIGINQGIAALVGGDRGGKETAYAYGTSNGYKTILNSASSYGATIRANDVVGVAVDRVNHTINFSKNNSWQGTFAISATMDLFPFIGSGGGSSSATGTFNFGQDGTFAGTKTAGGNADGNGYGNFLYTPPTGFLAMCAGNLPTADAVDPAQTDDNIPTKLFSATTYTGNGSASARNIDTGVAS
;
A
#
# COMPACT_ATOMS: atom_id res chain seq x y z
N VAL A 1 -12.35 -1.25 29.50
CA VAL A 1 -12.32 -0.76 28.13
C VAL A 1 -10.84 -0.59 27.82
N ALA A 2 -10.30 -1.37 26.86
CA ALA A 2 -8.94 -1.18 26.40
C ALA A 2 -8.82 0.26 25.89
N ASN A 3 -7.77 0.94 26.33
CA ASN A 3 -7.48 2.30 25.88
C ASN A 3 -6.99 2.18 24.43
N ILE A 4 -7.90 2.31 23.48
CA ILE A 4 -7.56 2.32 22.06
C ILE A 4 -6.75 3.60 21.84
N SER A 5 -5.47 3.47 21.54
CA SER A 5 -4.63 4.58 21.14
C SER A 5 -5.20 5.21 19.86
N ALA A 6 -5.07 6.52 19.70
CA ALA A 6 -5.46 7.20 18.48
C ALA A 6 -4.73 6.64 17.23
N HIS A 7 -3.63 5.92 17.43
CA HIS A 7 -2.85 5.27 16.38
C HIS A 7 -3.31 3.84 16.06
N ASP A 8 -4.18 3.25 16.89
CA ASP A 8 -4.76 1.91 16.64
C ASP A 8 -5.99 1.95 15.71
N GLN A 9 -6.40 3.12 15.29
CA GLN A 9 -7.53 3.30 14.40
C GLN A 9 -7.05 3.36 12.96
N MET A 10 -7.75 2.66 12.07
CA MET A 10 -7.61 2.93 10.65
C MET A 10 -8.06 4.35 10.37
N LEU A 11 -7.22 5.13 9.72
CA LEU A 11 -7.52 6.52 9.37
C LEU A 11 -8.44 6.62 8.13
N ASP A 12 -8.52 5.55 7.36
CA ASP A 12 -9.49 5.39 6.29
C ASP A 12 -10.68 4.56 6.76
N SER A 13 -11.88 4.97 6.43
CA SER A 13 -13.07 4.15 6.58
C SER A 13 -13.29 3.33 5.31
N PRO A 14 -13.90 2.13 5.38
CA PRO A 14 -14.26 1.36 4.19
C PRO A 14 -15.44 2.05 3.48
N THR A 15 -15.16 3.19 2.89
CA THR A 15 -16.10 4.00 2.12
C THR A 15 -15.76 3.91 0.64
N PHE A 16 -16.79 4.01 -0.18
CA PHE A 16 -16.60 4.25 -1.61
C PHE A 16 -16.03 5.66 -1.83
N ASN A 17 -15.35 5.88 -2.93
CA ASN A 17 -14.55 7.07 -3.25
C ASN A 17 -15.35 8.40 -3.38
N SER A 18 -16.61 8.47 -2.92
CA SER A 18 -17.43 9.68 -3.04
C SER A 18 -16.98 10.85 -2.16
N ASP A 19 -16.15 10.61 -1.16
CA ASP A 19 -15.86 11.58 -0.10
C ASP A 19 -14.51 12.29 -0.26
N SER A 20 -13.88 12.17 -1.42
CA SER A 20 -12.57 12.79 -1.73
C SER A 20 -11.42 12.35 -0.81
N ASN A 21 -11.57 11.25 -0.10
CA ASN A 21 -10.56 10.69 0.81
C ASN A 21 -9.72 9.56 0.19
N GLY A 22 -9.97 9.20 -1.07
CA GLY A 22 -9.31 8.08 -1.75
C GLY A 22 -9.97 6.72 -1.54
N GLY A 23 -11.00 6.61 -0.70
CA GLY A 23 -11.68 5.35 -0.36
C GLY A 23 -10.77 4.41 0.45
N ASN A 24 -10.76 3.11 0.14
CA ASN A 24 -9.92 2.14 0.81
C ASN A 24 -8.48 2.22 0.33
N PHE A 25 -7.54 2.22 1.27
CA PHE A 25 -6.10 2.12 0.98
C PHE A 25 -5.61 0.67 1.09
N ALA A 26 -4.49 0.38 0.44
CA ALA A 26 -3.79 -0.88 0.63
C ALA A 26 -3.34 -1.04 2.09
N THR A 27 -3.29 -2.29 2.55
CA THR A 27 -2.78 -2.67 3.88
C THR A 27 -1.91 -3.93 3.76
N ILE A 28 -1.26 -4.33 4.83
CA ILE A 28 -0.63 -5.65 4.89
C ILE A 28 -1.72 -6.72 4.80
N GLY A 29 -1.53 -7.72 3.93
CA GLY A 29 -2.45 -8.84 3.78
C GLY A 29 -2.34 -9.82 4.95
N PRO A 30 -3.39 -10.00 5.79
CA PRO A 30 -3.29 -10.87 6.96
C PRO A 30 -3.01 -12.34 6.62
N LEU A 31 -3.40 -12.77 5.42
CA LEU A 31 -3.17 -14.12 4.90
C LEU A 31 -1.87 -14.23 4.09
N TRP A 32 -1.22 -13.10 3.80
CA TRP A 32 -0.07 -13.01 2.90
C TRP A 32 1.21 -12.74 3.69
N LYS A 33 1.46 -13.62 4.64
CA LYS A 33 2.61 -13.56 5.55
C LYS A 33 3.12 -14.96 5.89
N THR A 34 4.36 -15.03 6.33
CA THR A 34 4.89 -16.22 7.00
C THR A 34 4.35 -16.32 8.44
N SER A 35 4.53 -17.47 9.08
CA SER A 35 4.23 -17.64 10.52
C SER A 35 4.97 -16.61 11.39
N ASP A 36 4.56 -16.49 12.65
CA ASP A 36 5.24 -15.66 13.68
C ASP A 36 5.27 -14.15 13.41
N MET A 37 4.40 -13.67 12.54
CA MET A 37 4.20 -12.24 12.31
C MET A 37 2.86 -11.82 12.90
N THR A 38 2.87 -10.72 13.64
CA THR A 38 1.68 -10.06 14.19
C THR A 38 1.51 -8.68 13.55
N PHE A 39 0.26 -8.25 13.42
CA PHE A 39 -0.12 -6.97 12.84
C PHE A 39 -0.89 -6.11 13.83
N SER A 40 -0.72 -4.80 13.72
CA SER A 40 -1.43 -3.77 14.48
C SER A 40 -1.62 -2.51 13.60
N GLU A 41 -2.16 -1.45 14.16
CA GLU A 41 -2.36 -0.16 13.49
C GLU A 41 -3.11 -0.32 12.15
N GLY A 42 -4.25 -1.00 12.18
CA GLY A 42 -5.03 -1.24 10.96
C GLY A 42 -4.31 -2.09 9.90
N ASN A 43 -3.45 -3.02 10.30
CA ASN A 43 -2.58 -3.82 9.43
C ASN A 43 -1.53 -2.98 8.66
N LEU A 44 -1.06 -1.90 9.25
CA LEU A 44 0.06 -1.11 8.71
C LEU A 44 1.37 -1.44 9.40
N LYS A 45 1.31 -1.79 10.69
CA LYS A 45 2.49 -2.15 11.49
C LYS A 45 2.58 -3.65 11.66
N TRP A 46 3.79 -4.15 11.53
CA TRP A 46 4.08 -5.56 11.71
C TRP A 46 5.21 -5.77 12.72
N THR A 47 5.20 -6.91 13.37
CA THR A 47 6.27 -7.38 14.25
C THR A 47 6.49 -8.87 14.02
N CYS A 48 7.73 -9.30 13.97
CA CYS A 48 8.11 -10.71 13.99
C CYS A 48 9.08 -10.97 15.14
N SER A 49 9.06 -12.20 15.65
CA SER A 49 9.95 -12.65 16.73
C SER A 49 11.10 -13.52 16.23
N THR A 50 11.10 -13.88 14.95
CA THR A 50 12.08 -14.77 14.32
C THR A 50 12.55 -14.19 12.99
N ASN A 51 13.70 -14.69 12.50
CA ASN A 51 14.28 -14.30 11.23
C ASN A 51 13.60 -14.97 10.02
N GLN A 52 13.99 -14.56 8.83
CA GLN A 52 13.56 -15.12 7.53
C GLN A 52 12.03 -15.13 7.35
N ARG A 53 11.40 -14.01 7.65
CA ARG A 53 9.97 -13.79 7.53
C ARG A 53 9.67 -12.79 6.42
N GLY A 54 8.58 -13.02 5.72
CA GLY A 54 8.11 -12.12 4.68
C GLY A 54 6.61 -11.86 4.79
N LEU A 55 6.23 -10.70 4.32
CA LEU A 55 4.83 -10.29 4.19
C LEU A 55 4.64 -9.48 2.92
N MET A 56 3.41 -9.42 2.45
CA MET A 56 3.00 -8.58 1.32
C MET A 56 1.73 -7.81 1.66
N SER A 57 1.50 -6.77 0.88
CA SER A 57 0.22 -6.06 0.92
C SER A 57 -0.93 -6.91 0.37
N ASN A 58 -2.15 -6.49 0.67
CA ASN A 58 -3.37 -7.09 0.12
C ASN A 58 -3.65 -6.68 -1.34
N TRP A 59 -2.92 -5.70 -1.89
CA TRP A 59 -3.08 -5.22 -3.27
C TRP A 59 -1.78 -5.34 -4.05
N ALA A 60 -1.87 -5.79 -5.30
CA ALA A 60 -0.80 -5.63 -6.28
C ALA A 60 -0.79 -4.19 -6.81
N VAL A 61 0.38 -3.73 -7.26
CA VAL A 61 0.48 -2.50 -8.04
C VAL A 61 -0.08 -2.76 -9.44
N PRO A 62 -1.20 -2.12 -9.85
CA PRO A 62 -1.83 -2.42 -11.13
C PRO A 62 -0.91 -2.13 -12.32
N ILE A 63 -0.96 -2.99 -13.34
CA ILE A 63 -0.24 -2.77 -14.59
C ILE A 63 -0.75 -1.48 -15.26
N GLY A 64 0.15 -0.69 -15.83
CA GLY A 64 -0.19 0.59 -16.47
C GLY A 64 -0.32 1.78 -15.50
N THR A 65 -0.06 1.58 -14.20
CA THR A 65 -0.11 2.64 -13.18
C THR A 65 1.25 2.96 -12.59
N LYS A 66 1.33 4.05 -11.83
CA LYS A 66 2.49 4.42 -11.03
C LYS A 66 2.04 4.59 -9.58
N ALA A 67 2.66 3.83 -8.68
CA ALA A 67 2.29 3.82 -7.27
C ALA A 67 3.43 4.31 -6.38
N TYR A 68 3.05 4.95 -5.28
CA TYR A 68 3.95 5.39 -4.23
C TYR A 68 3.44 4.96 -2.87
N TRP A 69 4.37 4.54 -2.01
CA TRP A 69 4.14 4.34 -0.58
C TRP A 69 5.42 4.59 0.19
N GLU A 70 5.29 4.68 1.50
CA GLU A 70 6.39 4.86 2.41
C GLU A 70 6.48 3.69 3.39
N TYR A 71 7.67 3.45 3.91
CA TYR A 71 7.93 2.44 4.91
C TYR A 71 8.98 2.93 5.91
N ILE A 72 8.79 2.59 7.18
CA ILE A 72 9.76 2.86 8.24
C ILE A 72 10.12 1.55 8.96
N PRO A 73 11.40 1.14 8.99
CA PRO A 73 11.87 0.15 9.93
C PRO A 73 11.95 0.78 11.32
N VAL A 74 11.24 0.22 12.29
CA VAL A 74 11.24 0.72 13.68
C VAL A 74 12.32 0.03 14.49
N THR A 75 12.42 -1.29 14.37
CA THR A 75 13.50 -2.07 14.94
C THR A 75 14.01 -3.07 13.91
N PHE A 76 15.31 -3.30 13.93
CA PHE A 76 15.94 -4.43 13.27
C PHE A 76 16.28 -5.47 14.32
N GLY A 77 15.97 -6.74 14.07
CA GLY A 77 16.34 -7.79 14.96
C GLY A 77 17.85 -8.04 14.94
N GLY A 78 18.53 -8.00 16.09
CA GLY A 78 19.89 -8.45 16.27
C GLY A 78 21.00 -7.55 15.71
N ASN A 79 22.05 -8.12 15.17
CA ASN A 79 23.32 -7.44 14.95
C ASN A 79 23.32 -6.62 13.63
N THR A 80 23.40 -5.31 13.74
CA THR A 80 23.45 -4.34 12.62
C THR A 80 24.69 -4.48 11.72
N SER A 81 25.60 -5.40 12.04
CA SER A 81 26.91 -5.44 11.38
C SER A 81 26.98 -6.34 10.15
N ASN A 82 26.20 -7.43 10.01
CA ASN A 82 26.34 -8.34 8.88
C ASN A 82 25.20 -9.30 8.56
N GLY A 83 23.98 -9.21 9.13
CA GLY A 83 23.02 -10.29 8.94
C GLY A 83 21.53 -9.92 9.02
N ASP A 84 21.22 -8.79 9.58
CA ASP A 84 19.82 -8.41 9.84
C ASP A 84 19.27 -7.55 8.71
N GLU A 85 19.44 -8.05 7.50
CA GLU A 85 19.03 -7.40 6.30
C GLU A 85 17.53 -7.59 6.08
N SER A 86 16.78 -6.51 6.15
CA SER A 86 15.42 -6.49 5.63
C SER A 86 15.43 -6.03 4.18
N TRP A 87 14.58 -6.65 3.37
CA TRP A 87 14.40 -6.35 1.96
C TRP A 87 13.07 -5.64 1.77
N ILE A 88 13.12 -4.37 1.40
CA ILE A 88 11.94 -3.52 1.18
C ILE A 88 11.70 -3.40 -0.32
N GLY A 89 10.48 -3.69 -0.80
CA GLY A 89 10.19 -3.53 -2.22
C GLY A 89 8.90 -4.16 -2.67
N ILE A 90 8.98 -4.93 -3.75
CA ILE A 90 7.84 -5.64 -4.35
C ILE A 90 8.19 -7.11 -4.60
N ASN A 91 7.18 -7.98 -4.53
CA ASN A 91 7.33 -9.41 -4.75
C ASN A 91 6.16 -9.98 -5.57
N GLN A 92 6.37 -11.12 -6.22
CA GLN A 92 5.43 -11.71 -7.19
C GLN A 92 4.42 -12.71 -6.60
N GLY A 93 4.27 -12.81 -5.28
CA GLY A 93 3.21 -13.62 -4.71
C GLY A 93 3.60 -14.44 -3.48
N ILE A 94 2.59 -14.95 -2.77
CA ILE A 94 2.72 -15.59 -1.46
C ILE A 94 3.57 -16.86 -1.48
N ALA A 95 3.55 -17.62 -2.55
CA ALA A 95 4.37 -18.83 -2.67
C ALA A 95 5.87 -18.53 -2.52
N ALA A 96 6.27 -17.31 -2.85
CA ALA A 96 7.62 -16.81 -2.73
C ALA A 96 8.05 -16.50 -1.29
N LEU A 97 7.10 -16.32 -0.38
CA LEU A 97 7.40 -16.03 1.04
C LEU A 97 7.70 -17.28 1.85
N VAL A 98 7.24 -18.45 1.39
CA VAL A 98 7.31 -19.70 2.14
C VAL A 98 8.56 -20.46 1.75
N GLY A 99 9.50 -20.60 2.68
CA GLY A 99 10.69 -21.44 2.52
C GLY A 99 11.88 -20.79 1.79
N GLY A 100 11.78 -19.51 1.40
CA GLY A 100 12.88 -18.79 0.80
C GLY A 100 13.86 -18.18 1.81
N ASP A 101 15.10 -17.92 1.39
CA ASP A 101 16.07 -17.16 2.16
C ASP A 101 15.58 -15.73 2.37
N ARG A 102 15.73 -15.21 3.60
CA ARG A 102 15.36 -13.82 3.93
C ARG A 102 13.92 -13.41 3.55
N GLY A 103 12.97 -14.36 3.72
CA GLY A 103 11.55 -14.07 3.62
C GLY A 103 11.05 -13.75 2.20
N GLY A 104 11.65 -14.33 1.15
CA GLY A 104 11.18 -14.20 -0.23
C GLY A 104 12.02 -13.28 -1.11
N LYS A 105 13.28 -13.06 -0.76
CA LYS A 105 14.25 -12.29 -1.55
C LYS A 105 14.42 -12.83 -2.98
N GLU A 106 14.30 -14.15 -3.15
CA GLU A 106 14.55 -14.85 -4.43
C GLU A 106 13.62 -14.41 -5.55
N THR A 107 12.45 -13.89 -5.19
CA THR A 107 11.41 -13.49 -6.13
C THR A 107 11.06 -12.01 -6.04
N ALA A 108 11.89 -11.26 -5.32
CA ALA A 108 11.67 -9.84 -5.06
C ALA A 108 12.50 -8.92 -5.97
N TYR A 109 11.98 -7.71 -6.11
CA TYR A 109 12.69 -6.52 -6.56
C TYR A 109 12.74 -5.58 -5.35
N ALA A 110 13.88 -5.54 -4.67
CA ALA A 110 13.91 -4.91 -3.35
C ALA A 110 15.23 -4.22 -3.02
N TYR A 111 15.18 -3.39 -1.99
CA TYR A 111 16.30 -2.64 -1.42
C TYR A 111 16.66 -3.21 -0.05
N GLY A 112 17.91 -3.61 0.12
CA GLY A 112 18.44 -4.17 1.36
C GLY A 112 18.87 -3.08 2.33
N THR A 113 18.42 -3.19 3.56
CA THR A 113 18.62 -2.15 4.57
C THR A 113 20.03 -2.07 5.11
N SER A 114 20.69 -3.21 5.36
CA SER A 114 21.96 -3.26 6.09
C SER A 114 23.16 -2.83 5.26
N ASN A 115 23.16 -3.11 3.98
CA ASN A 115 24.32 -2.93 3.08
C ASN A 115 24.05 -1.97 1.91
N GLY A 116 22.80 -1.50 1.74
CA GLY A 116 22.45 -0.64 0.63
C GLY A 116 22.42 -1.33 -0.73
N TYR A 117 22.25 -2.66 -0.76
CA TYR A 117 22.15 -3.41 -2.00
C TYR A 117 20.72 -3.42 -2.53
N LYS A 118 20.56 -3.60 -3.83
CA LYS A 118 19.28 -4.04 -4.43
C LYS A 118 19.34 -5.53 -4.70
N THR A 119 18.18 -6.18 -4.69
CA THR A 119 18.02 -7.53 -5.24
C THR A 119 17.06 -7.49 -6.42
N ILE A 120 17.40 -8.22 -7.45
CA ILE A 120 16.56 -8.48 -8.62
C ILE A 120 16.50 -10.00 -8.75
N LEU A 121 15.40 -10.61 -8.29
CA LEU A 121 15.18 -12.05 -8.35
C LEU A 121 16.40 -12.83 -7.81
N ASN A 122 16.80 -12.52 -6.57
CA ASN A 122 17.96 -13.09 -5.87
C ASN A 122 19.35 -12.59 -6.32
N SER A 123 19.46 -11.83 -7.37
CA SER A 123 20.75 -11.25 -7.78
C SER A 123 20.98 -9.93 -7.04
N ALA A 124 21.93 -9.91 -6.11
CA ALA A 124 22.21 -8.73 -5.29
C ALA A 124 23.39 -7.92 -5.86
N SER A 125 23.29 -6.59 -5.81
CA SER A 125 24.35 -5.66 -6.23
C SER A 125 24.25 -4.33 -5.48
N SER A 126 25.34 -3.56 -5.45
CA SER A 126 25.35 -2.21 -4.85
C SER A 126 24.29 -1.32 -5.47
N TYR A 127 23.63 -0.51 -4.63
CA TYR A 127 22.55 0.35 -5.10
C TYR A 127 22.52 1.71 -4.41
N GLY A 128 22.39 1.77 -3.10
CA GLY A 128 22.17 3.02 -2.40
C GLY A 128 22.73 3.06 -0.97
N ALA A 129 22.28 4.02 -0.19
CA ALA A 129 22.72 4.20 1.18
C ALA A 129 22.14 3.12 2.11
N THR A 130 22.83 2.78 3.18
CA THR A 130 22.29 1.89 4.23
C THR A 130 21.09 2.55 4.92
N ILE A 131 20.05 1.75 5.21
CA ILE A 131 18.85 2.18 5.95
C ILE A 131 19.04 1.85 7.43
N ARG A 132 18.65 2.76 8.30
CA ARG A 132 18.69 2.60 9.76
C ARG A 132 17.27 2.63 10.34
N ALA A 133 17.13 2.21 11.58
CA ALA A 133 15.88 2.35 12.32
C ALA A 133 15.42 3.81 12.28
N ASN A 134 14.14 3.99 12.03
CA ASN A 134 13.47 5.29 11.85
C ASN A 134 13.88 6.11 10.62
N ASP A 135 14.70 5.58 9.70
CA ASP A 135 14.77 6.16 8.34
C ASP A 135 13.47 5.86 7.59
N VAL A 136 13.02 6.82 6.80
CA VAL A 136 11.84 6.62 5.96
C VAL A 136 12.27 6.23 4.56
N VAL A 137 11.76 5.11 4.08
CA VAL A 137 11.99 4.61 2.73
C VAL A 137 10.76 4.92 1.88
N GLY A 138 10.91 5.82 0.92
CA GLY A 138 9.90 6.01 -0.12
C GLY A 138 10.12 4.98 -1.23
N VAL A 139 9.04 4.38 -1.70
CA VAL A 139 9.04 3.39 -2.80
C VAL A 139 8.16 3.89 -3.92
N ALA A 140 8.73 4.06 -5.10
CA ALA A 140 8.05 4.51 -6.31
C ALA A 140 8.12 3.41 -7.38
N VAL A 141 6.98 2.81 -7.72
CA VAL A 141 6.86 1.74 -8.71
C VAL A 141 6.17 2.28 -9.96
N ASP A 142 6.85 2.24 -11.07
CA ASP A 142 6.34 2.64 -12.38
C ASP A 142 6.03 1.40 -13.23
N ARG A 143 4.75 1.01 -13.29
CA ARG A 143 4.27 -0.12 -14.09
C ARG A 143 4.03 0.26 -15.55
N VAL A 144 4.21 1.54 -15.93
CA VAL A 144 4.21 2.00 -17.32
C VAL A 144 5.57 1.78 -17.95
N ASN A 145 6.64 2.21 -17.24
CA ASN A 145 8.02 2.09 -17.70
C ASN A 145 8.75 0.88 -17.12
N HIS A 146 8.06 0.06 -16.32
CA HIS A 146 8.58 -1.16 -15.69
C HIS A 146 9.84 -0.90 -14.86
N THR A 147 9.78 0.08 -13.96
CA THR A 147 10.89 0.45 -13.08
C THR A 147 10.44 0.63 -11.64
N ILE A 148 11.40 0.48 -10.72
CA ILE A 148 11.23 0.83 -9.30
C ILE A 148 12.37 1.73 -8.87
N ASN A 149 12.07 2.68 -7.98
CA ASN A 149 13.01 3.57 -7.35
C ASN A 149 12.74 3.65 -5.85
N PHE A 150 13.79 3.80 -5.08
CA PHE A 150 13.70 3.96 -3.64
C PHE A 150 14.32 5.27 -3.20
N SER A 151 13.76 5.87 -2.15
CA SER A 151 14.38 6.99 -1.47
C SER A 151 14.71 6.63 -0.02
N LYS A 152 15.76 7.23 0.51
CA LYS A 152 16.05 7.28 1.94
C LYS A 152 15.84 8.70 2.42
N ASN A 153 14.90 8.93 3.34
CA ASN A 153 14.61 10.26 3.89
C ASN A 153 14.48 11.32 2.76
N ASN A 154 13.70 10.99 1.74
CA ASN A 154 13.47 11.78 0.52
C ASN A 154 14.68 11.93 -0.43
N SER A 155 15.78 11.25 -0.19
CA SER A 155 16.92 11.22 -1.13
C SER A 155 16.83 9.97 -2.03
N TRP A 156 16.52 10.16 -3.30
CA TRP A 156 16.31 9.09 -4.28
C TRP A 156 17.62 8.39 -4.65
N GLN A 157 17.61 7.06 -4.71
CA GLN A 157 18.79 6.22 -4.88
C GLN A 157 19.02 5.75 -6.32
N GLY A 158 18.05 5.98 -7.21
CA GLY A 158 18.10 5.58 -8.62
C GLY A 158 17.12 4.46 -8.97
N THR A 159 16.82 4.32 -10.26
CA THR A 159 15.86 3.35 -10.78
C THR A 159 16.52 2.06 -11.22
N PHE A 160 15.79 0.95 -11.18
CA PHE A 160 16.13 -0.29 -11.88
C PHE A 160 14.89 -0.99 -12.41
N ALA A 161 15.09 -1.91 -13.36
CA ALA A 161 14.01 -2.58 -14.06
C ALA A 161 13.32 -3.65 -13.21
N ILE A 162 12.00 -3.79 -13.42
CA ILE A 162 11.14 -4.81 -12.84
C ILE A 162 10.37 -5.55 -13.93
N SER A 163 9.70 -6.65 -13.59
CA SER A 163 8.86 -7.39 -14.53
C SER A 163 7.71 -6.55 -15.07
N ALA A 164 7.47 -6.63 -16.37
CA ALA A 164 6.34 -6.00 -17.06
C ALA A 164 5.01 -6.73 -16.84
N THR A 165 5.06 -8.06 -16.64
CA THR A 165 3.87 -8.93 -16.74
C THR A 165 3.47 -9.58 -15.42
N MET A 166 4.35 -9.64 -14.43
CA MET A 166 4.06 -10.25 -13.13
C MET A 166 3.19 -9.35 -12.26
N ASP A 167 2.29 -9.94 -11.47
CA ASP A 167 1.65 -9.24 -10.37
C ASP A 167 2.67 -8.98 -9.28
N LEU A 168 2.82 -7.72 -8.91
CA LEU A 168 3.84 -7.26 -7.98
C LEU A 168 3.18 -6.54 -6.79
N PHE A 169 3.41 -7.08 -5.61
CA PHE A 169 2.83 -6.60 -4.34
C PHE A 169 3.89 -5.88 -3.51
N PRO A 170 3.59 -4.75 -2.85
CA PRO A 170 4.43 -4.22 -1.79
C PRO A 170 4.84 -5.30 -0.81
N PHE A 171 6.12 -5.34 -0.46
CA PHE A 171 6.75 -6.47 0.19
C PHE A 171 7.79 -6.03 1.22
N ILE A 172 7.87 -6.80 2.29
CA ILE A 172 9.00 -6.82 3.23
C ILE A 172 9.45 -8.27 3.42
N GLY A 173 10.75 -8.50 3.26
CA GLY A 173 11.42 -9.69 3.71
C GLY A 173 12.33 -9.34 4.88
N SER A 174 12.16 -9.99 6.01
CA SER A 174 13.03 -9.86 7.17
C SER A 174 14.13 -10.90 7.08
N GLY A 175 15.39 -10.47 7.02
CA GLY A 175 16.56 -11.34 6.93
C GLY A 175 17.19 -11.61 8.28
N GLY A 176 18.22 -12.43 8.26
CA GLY A 176 19.14 -12.99 9.26
C GLY A 176 19.14 -12.46 10.69
N GLY A 177 19.49 -13.31 11.64
CA GLY A 177 19.52 -12.99 13.07
C GLY A 177 18.38 -13.61 13.86
N SER A 178 18.55 -13.75 15.15
CA SER A 178 17.60 -14.43 16.05
C SER A 178 16.63 -13.47 16.73
N SER A 179 16.46 -12.25 16.23
CA SER A 179 15.81 -11.17 16.96
C SER A 179 14.56 -10.67 16.29
N SER A 180 13.68 -10.06 17.08
CA SER A 180 12.45 -9.45 16.61
C SER A 180 12.70 -8.22 15.73
N ALA A 181 11.93 -8.07 14.69
CA ALA A 181 11.91 -6.87 13.83
C ALA A 181 10.51 -6.28 13.80
N THR A 182 10.44 -4.96 13.65
CA THR A 182 9.18 -4.22 13.57
C THR A 182 9.31 -3.14 12.50
N GLY A 183 8.27 -2.95 11.72
CA GLY A 183 8.19 -1.87 10.75
C GLY A 183 6.76 -1.44 10.49
N THR A 184 6.60 -0.28 9.85
CA THR A 184 5.29 0.30 9.57
C THR A 184 5.24 0.80 8.14
N PHE A 185 4.18 0.46 7.42
CA PHE A 185 3.86 0.99 6.10
C PHE A 185 2.97 2.22 6.21
N ASN A 186 3.08 3.09 5.22
CA ASN A 186 2.12 4.12 4.91
C ASN A 186 1.79 4.07 3.40
N PHE A 187 0.63 3.57 3.04
CA PHE A 187 0.14 3.59 1.66
C PHE A 187 -0.63 4.88 1.33
N GLY A 188 -0.69 5.81 2.29
CA GLY A 188 -1.39 7.07 2.24
C GLY A 188 -2.33 7.31 3.42
N GLN A 189 -2.52 6.32 4.33
CA GLN A 189 -3.44 6.44 5.46
C GLN A 189 -2.83 7.22 6.63
N ASP A 190 -1.55 7.00 6.93
CA ASP A 190 -0.93 7.50 8.15
C ASP A 190 0.51 7.96 7.96
N GLY A 191 0.69 9.25 7.67
CA GLY A 191 2.01 9.89 7.59
C GLY A 191 2.73 10.02 8.92
N THR A 192 2.11 9.61 10.04
CA THR A 192 2.75 9.57 11.36
C THR A 192 3.48 8.26 11.62
N PHE A 193 3.21 7.20 10.85
CA PHE A 193 3.73 5.85 11.06
C PHE A 193 3.46 5.38 12.50
N ALA A 194 2.18 5.36 12.87
CA ALA A 194 1.75 5.03 14.24
C ALA A 194 2.39 5.93 15.31
N GLY A 195 2.46 7.22 15.04
CA GLY A 195 3.01 8.22 15.97
C GLY A 195 4.54 8.25 16.05
N THR A 196 5.25 7.50 15.19
CA THR A 196 6.73 7.53 15.17
C THR A 196 7.29 8.81 14.54
N LYS A 197 6.53 9.46 13.68
CA LYS A 197 6.87 10.71 12.98
C LYS A 197 5.77 11.76 13.15
N THR A 198 6.10 13.01 12.88
CA THR A 198 5.12 14.06 12.64
C THR A 198 4.63 13.93 11.20
N ALA A 199 3.33 13.93 10.97
CA ALA A 199 2.77 13.83 9.63
C ALA A 199 3.26 14.96 8.72
N GLY A 200 3.60 14.62 7.48
CA GLY A 200 3.98 15.61 6.47
C GLY A 200 2.79 16.32 5.81
N GLY A 201 1.63 15.66 5.82
CA GLY A 201 0.40 16.18 5.21
C GLY A 201 0.45 16.23 3.69
N ASN A 202 1.34 15.45 3.05
CA ASN A 202 1.49 15.47 1.60
C ASN A 202 0.52 14.47 0.96
N ALA A 203 -0.26 14.94 -0.01
CA ALA A 203 -1.09 14.11 -0.87
C ALA A 203 -0.41 13.84 -2.21
N ASP A 204 -0.95 12.87 -2.96
CA ASP A 204 -0.57 12.62 -4.35
C ASP A 204 -1.16 13.66 -5.32
N GLY A 205 -0.92 13.47 -6.62
CA GLY A 205 -1.40 14.39 -7.65
C GLY A 205 -2.93 14.46 -7.81
N ASN A 206 -3.67 13.48 -7.27
CA ASN A 206 -5.13 13.46 -7.22
C ASN A 206 -5.71 13.97 -5.90
N GLY A 207 -4.84 14.40 -4.97
CA GLY A 207 -5.24 14.90 -3.66
C GLY A 207 -5.47 13.81 -2.61
N TYR A 208 -5.10 12.57 -2.89
CA TYR A 208 -5.26 11.46 -1.95
C TYR A 208 -3.98 11.16 -1.18
N GLY A 209 -4.16 10.71 0.05
CA GLY A 209 -3.09 10.28 0.91
C GLY A 209 -2.62 11.33 1.90
N ASN A 210 -1.89 10.85 2.90
CA ASN A 210 -1.22 11.62 3.94
C ASN A 210 0.20 11.05 4.10
N PHE A 211 1.10 11.49 3.23
CA PHE A 211 2.48 11.03 3.22
C PHE A 211 3.39 11.96 4.04
N LEU A 212 4.50 11.41 4.53
CA LEU A 212 5.53 12.22 5.17
C LEU A 212 6.25 13.08 4.13
N TYR A 213 6.56 12.51 2.97
CA TYR A 213 7.18 13.20 1.85
C TYR A 213 6.25 13.28 0.64
N THR A 214 6.40 14.33 -0.15
CA THR A 214 5.62 14.49 -1.37
C THR A 214 5.91 13.34 -2.35
N PRO A 215 4.89 12.58 -2.79
CA PRO A 215 5.05 11.59 -3.84
C PRO A 215 5.68 12.21 -5.11
N PRO A 216 6.53 11.51 -5.84
CA PRO A 216 7.05 11.99 -7.12
C PRO A 216 5.90 12.27 -8.10
N THR A 217 6.08 13.25 -8.98
CA THR A 217 5.06 13.63 -9.97
C THR A 217 4.58 12.43 -10.78
N GLY A 218 3.26 12.24 -10.81
CA GLY A 218 2.60 11.15 -11.52
C GLY A 218 2.55 9.82 -10.77
N PHE A 219 3.14 9.71 -9.58
CA PHE A 219 2.97 8.56 -8.71
C PHE A 219 1.83 8.81 -7.73
N LEU A 220 0.99 7.80 -7.54
CA LEU A 220 -0.26 7.92 -6.81
C LEU A 220 -0.28 7.00 -5.58
N ALA A 221 -1.08 7.36 -4.59
CA ALA A 221 -1.36 6.54 -3.43
C ALA A 221 -2.02 5.21 -3.84
N MET A 222 -1.73 4.13 -3.13
CA MET A 222 -2.39 2.84 -3.34
C MET A 222 -3.76 2.83 -2.65
N CYS A 223 -4.73 3.49 -3.27
CA CYS A 223 -6.10 3.60 -2.77
C CYS A 223 -7.13 3.37 -3.87
N ALA A 224 -8.38 3.12 -3.47
CA ALA A 224 -9.47 2.81 -4.40
C ALA A 224 -9.70 3.94 -5.42
N GLY A 225 -9.56 5.20 -4.99
CA GLY A 225 -9.71 6.36 -5.86
C GLY A 225 -8.69 6.47 -6.99
N ASN A 226 -7.57 5.76 -6.87
CA ASN A 226 -6.50 5.73 -7.86
C ASN A 226 -6.46 4.44 -8.68
N LEU A 227 -7.37 3.50 -8.43
CA LEU A 227 -7.44 2.29 -9.26
C LEU A 227 -7.90 2.64 -10.68
N PRO A 228 -7.38 1.94 -11.69
CA PRO A 228 -7.92 2.05 -13.03
C PRO A 228 -9.40 1.67 -13.00
N THR A 229 -10.24 2.58 -13.47
CA THR A 229 -11.69 2.35 -13.57
C THR A 229 -12.01 1.76 -14.92
N ALA A 230 -12.83 0.71 -14.94
CA ALA A 230 -13.44 0.20 -16.15
C ALA A 230 -14.95 0.34 -16.00
N ASP A 231 -15.63 0.79 -17.04
CA ASP A 231 -17.09 0.98 -17.10
C ASP A 231 -17.86 -0.24 -16.59
N ALA A 232 -17.35 -1.43 -16.87
CA ALA A 232 -17.98 -2.69 -16.45
C ALA A 232 -17.86 -2.97 -14.93
N VAL A 233 -16.95 -2.31 -14.22
CA VAL A 233 -16.65 -2.56 -12.80
C VAL A 233 -17.12 -1.42 -11.91
N ASP A 234 -17.11 -0.20 -12.43
CA ASP A 234 -17.58 0.99 -11.71
C ASP A 234 -18.40 1.90 -12.65
N PRO A 235 -19.65 1.54 -12.90
CA PRO A 235 -20.55 2.34 -13.74
C PRO A 235 -20.84 3.71 -13.14
N ALA A 236 -20.56 3.93 -11.86
CA ALA A 236 -20.78 5.24 -11.21
C ALA A 236 -19.77 6.30 -11.65
N GLN A 237 -18.65 5.91 -12.23
CA GLN A 237 -17.61 6.83 -12.71
C GLN A 237 -17.74 7.17 -14.20
N THR A 238 -18.69 6.58 -14.91
CA THR A 238 -18.98 6.88 -16.30
C THR A 238 -20.31 7.59 -16.42
N ASP A 239 -20.39 8.60 -17.26
CA ASP A 239 -21.60 9.44 -17.40
C ASP A 239 -22.82 8.66 -17.89
N ASP A 240 -22.63 7.50 -18.54
CA ASP A 240 -23.71 6.79 -19.20
C ASP A 240 -24.39 5.71 -18.35
N ASN A 241 -23.73 5.19 -17.32
CA ASN A 241 -24.19 4.03 -16.54
C ASN A 241 -24.22 4.27 -15.03
N ILE A 242 -24.46 5.51 -14.59
CA ILE A 242 -24.57 5.83 -13.17
C ILE A 242 -25.79 5.11 -12.60
N PRO A 243 -25.67 4.33 -11.49
CA PRO A 243 -26.80 3.59 -10.89
C PRO A 243 -28.02 4.45 -10.61
N THR A 244 -27.84 5.72 -10.27
CA THR A 244 -28.93 6.68 -10.03
C THR A 244 -29.69 7.05 -11.31
N LYS A 245 -29.12 6.85 -12.49
CA LYS A 245 -29.82 6.98 -13.78
C LYS A 245 -30.56 5.71 -14.17
N LEU A 246 -30.20 4.55 -13.60
CA LEU A 246 -30.76 3.24 -13.95
C LEU A 246 -31.84 2.79 -12.95
N PHE A 247 -31.76 3.25 -11.70
CA PHE A 247 -32.68 2.88 -10.65
C PHE A 247 -32.96 4.06 -9.72
N SER A 248 -34.24 4.28 -9.43
CA SER A 248 -34.68 5.27 -8.44
C SER A 248 -35.78 4.67 -7.56
N ALA A 249 -35.72 4.91 -6.24
CA ALA A 249 -36.77 4.61 -5.30
C ALA A 249 -37.44 5.92 -4.89
N THR A 250 -38.68 6.14 -5.36
CA THR A 250 -39.40 7.37 -5.11
C THR A 250 -40.59 7.10 -4.18
N THR A 251 -40.65 7.82 -3.08
CA THR A 251 -41.87 7.86 -2.22
C THR A 251 -42.80 8.94 -2.69
N TYR A 252 -44.10 8.67 -2.65
CA TYR A 252 -45.08 9.66 -2.98
C TYR A 252 -46.24 9.63 -1.97
N THR A 253 -46.89 10.78 -1.79
CA THR A 253 -48.09 10.87 -0.96
C THR A 253 -49.34 10.62 -1.81
N GLY A 254 -50.15 9.64 -1.42
CA GLY A 254 -51.44 9.38 -2.06
C GLY A 254 -52.36 10.58 -1.86
N ASN A 255 -53.12 10.98 -2.91
CA ASN A 255 -54.08 12.07 -2.84
C ASN A 255 -55.51 11.60 -2.73
N GLY A 256 -55.75 10.29 -2.56
CA GLY A 256 -57.09 9.69 -2.47
C GLY A 256 -57.93 9.73 -3.78
N SER A 257 -57.34 10.17 -4.91
CA SER A 257 -58.04 10.21 -6.20
C SER A 257 -57.97 8.87 -6.91
N ALA A 258 -59.07 8.46 -7.54
CA ALA A 258 -59.12 7.30 -8.42
C ALA A 258 -58.59 7.59 -9.84
N SER A 259 -58.25 8.84 -10.15
CA SER A 259 -57.70 9.22 -11.46
C SER A 259 -56.26 8.87 -11.61
N ALA A 260 -55.83 8.48 -12.84
CA ALA A 260 -54.44 8.23 -13.15
C ALA A 260 -53.58 9.47 -12.88
N ARG A 261 -52.37 9.23 -12.39
CA ARG A 261 -51.41 10.28 -12.03
C ARG A 261 -49.99 9.86 -12.44
N ASN A 262 -49.28 10.80 -13.01
CA ASN A 262 -47.86 10.59 -13.29
C ASN A 262 -47.04 10.79 -12.03
N ILE A 263 -46.14 9.87 -11.76
CA ILE A 263 -45.15 9.97 -10.70
C ILE A 263 -43.80 10.03 -11.38
N ASP A 264 -43.09 11.14 -11.18
CA ASP A 264 -41.72 11.27 -11.65
C ASP A 264 -40.85 10.42 -10.75
N THR A 265 -40.16 9.42 -11.34
CA THR A 265 -39.28 8.51 -10.64
C THR A 265 -37.83 9.03 -10.59
N GLY A 266 -37.55 10.16 -11.26
CA GLY A 266 -36.20 10.73 -11.30
C GLY A 266 -35.20 9.94 -12.15
N VAL A 267 -35.66 8.89 -12.83
CA VAL A 267 -34.82 8.17 -13.80
C VAL A 267 -34.97 8.85 -15.15
N ALA A 268 -33.87 9.37 -15.70
CA ALA A 268 -33.89 9.96 -17.03
C ALA A 268 -34.15 8.86 -18.09
N SER A 269 -35.10 9.13 -18.98
CA SER A 269 -35.41 8.27 -20.13
C SER A 269 -34.45 8.52 -21.28
#